data_1fef7149823e818ddad92c995cfbb04a
#
_entry.id   1fef7149823e818ddad92c995cfbb04a
#
_cell.length_a   1.000
_cell.length_b   1.000
_cell.length_c   1.000
_cell.angle_alpha   90.00
_cell.angle_beta   90.00
_cell.angle_gamma   90.00
#
_symmetry.space_group_name_H-M   'P 1'
#
loop_
_entity.id
_entity.type
_entity.pdbx_description
1 polymer ?
#
loop_
_entity_poly.entity_id
_entity_poly.type
_entity_poly.pdbx_seq_one_letter_code
_entity_poly.pdbx_strand_id
1 'polypeptide(L)'
;MVQLSERKNPESAVTMNKQWWKEAVVYQIYPKSFYDSNGDGIGDLKGVIQKLDYLKELGIDVIWLSPVYQSPMDDNGYDISDYQAIAEEFGSMEDMDLLIDEAKKRNIKIIMDLVVNHTSDEHEWFLASKSDVNHRKRDWYIWKDGKDDGNPPNNWESIFGGSCWEYDEQTEQYYLHAFSKKQPDLNWENPDLRNAVYKMVTWWLEKGISGFRVDAITFIKKRQDFANSDGEMNVIETNQEGIHEFLSELSKQAFASHDILTVAEAPGVSHKELPIYAGEEGHFSMLFEFDHVDLDVGKKGKWYEPHKWNLLDFKKAISDSQTFYNNTGWGALYLENHDQPRSLNKFIKPEDIGPTSAKMLATVYFLLKGTPFIYQGQEIGMTNVEYPSIEHYNDLASIDQYHSALKEGFSKEEALAAIWRRSRDNSRTPMQWNHSQYAGFSQGTPWLEINANYSSINVENALKDDNSLFYFYKNLIKLRKSSPYSEVIAFGKYEDLFEDSLQIMAYAREFNNKKIAVIANFGHKEVALNLDFTMKEVILSNYDHLELHPNQLKLRPYESIVCEIDSSF
;
A
#
# COMPACT_ATOMS: atom_id res chain seq x y z
N MET A 1 -2.57 58.84 38.14
CA MET A 1 -3.50 58.02 37.33
C MET A 1 -2.73 57.52 36.12
N VAL A 2 -2.26 56.32 36.17
CA VAL A 2 -1.59 55.66 35.01
C VAL A 2 -2.48 54.51 34.64
N GLN A 3 -3.07 54.58 33.42
CA GLN A 3 -3.87 53.52 32.86
C GLN A 3 -2.96 52.36 32.43
N LEU A 4 -3.17 51.19 33.04
CA LEU A 4 -2.62 49.90 32.59
C LEU A 4 -3.45 49.44 31.40
N SER A 5 -2.85 49.45 30.22
CA SER A 5 -3.40 48.81 29.01
C SER A 5 -3.25 47.30 29.11
N GLU A 6 -4.34 46.61 29.16
CA GLU A 6 -4.41 45.16 29.01
C GLU A 6 -3.88 44.76 27.60
N ARG A 7 -2.76 44.04 27.59
CA ARG A 7 -2.31 43.35 26.39
C ARG A 7 -3.14 42.08 26.23
N LYS A 8 -4.07 42.10 25.30
CA LYS A 8 -4.67 40.88 24.75
C LYS A 8 -3.55 40.08 24.07
N ASN A 9 -3.26 38.89 24.56
CA ASN A 9 -2.53 37.86 23.85
C ASN A 9 -3.37 37.45 22.62
N PRO A 10 -2.87 37.53 21.41
CA PRO A 10 -3.51 36.83 20.31
C PRO A 10 -3.17 35.35 20.48
N GLU A 11 -4.15 34.53 20.86
CA GLU A 11 -4.09 33.11 20.55
C GLU A 11 -3.78 32.96 19.09
N SER A 12 -2.58 32.50 18.78
CA SER A 12 -2.19 32.16 17.42
C SER A 12 -3.07 30.99 16.97
N ALA A 13 -4.11 31.30 16.23
CA ALA A 13 -4.76 30.29 15.41
C ALA A 13 -3.66 29.68 14.53
N VAL A 14 -3.31 28.43 14.80
CA VAL A 14 -2.43 27.65 13.93
C VAL A 14 -3.15 27.57 12.59
N THR A 15 -2.72 28.37 11.64
CA THR A 15 -3.15 28.26 10.25
C THR A 15 -2.66 26.91 9.76
N MET A 16 -3.55 25.90 9.80
CA MET A 16 -3.26 24.61 9.20
C MET A 16 -3.04 24.80 7.71
N ASN A 17 -1.87 24.41 7.25
CA ASN A 17 -1.61 24.28 5.82
C ASN A 17 -2.43 23.07 5.33
N LYS A 18 -3.67 23.32 4.87
CA LYS A 18 -4.60 22.29 4.41
C LYS A 18 -4.14 21.77 3.06
N GLN A 19 -3.25 20.80 3.09
CA GLN A 19 -2.90 20.05 1.88
C GLN A 19 -4.05 19.07 1.59
N TRP A 20 -4.60 19.13 0.38
CA TRP A 20 -5.79 18.39 -0.04
C TRP A 20 -5.69 16.86 0.21
N TRP A 21 -4.50 16.31 0.06
CA TRP A 21 -4.27 14.87 0.23
C TRP A 21 -4.40 14.39 1.68
N LYS A 22 -4.37 15.27 2.68
CA LYS A 22 -4.60 14.91 4.09
C LYS A 22 -6.06 14.54 4.36
N GLU A 23 -6.99 15.12 3.62
CA GLU A 23 -8.42 14.85 3.77
C GLU A 23 -8.95 13.82 2.75
N ALA A 24 -8.14 13.46 1.76
CA ALA A 24 -8.50 12.55 0.68
C ALA A 24 -8.66 11.09 1.14
N VAL A 25 -9.39 10.32 0.33
CA VAL A 25 -9.49 8.86 0.40
C VAL A 25 -9.02 8.30 -0.93
N VAL A 26 -8.05 7.39 -0.87
CA VAL A 26 -7.42 6.77 -2.03
C VAL A 26 -7.95 5.35 -2.23
N TYR A 27 -8.23 5.00 -3.48
CA TYR A 27 -8.59 3.64 -3.88
C TYR A 27 -7.54 3.11 -4.85
N GLN A 28 -6.94 1.96 -4.51
CA GLN A 28 -5.98 1.31 -5.38
C GLN A 28 -6.67 0.40 -6.37
N ILE A 29 -6.40 0.61 -7.65
CA ILE A 29 -6.77 -0.27 -8.75
C ILE A 29 -5.54 -1.06 -9.21
N TYR A 30 -5.68 -2.38 -9.24
CA TYR A 30 -4.79 -3.30 -9.94
C TYR A 30 -5.38 -3.56 -11.33
N PRO A 31 -4.92 -2.88 -12.38
CA PRO A 31 -5.64 -2.77 -13.66
C PRO A 31 -5.94 -4.13 -14.30
N LYS A 32 -4.97 -5.03 -14.26
CA LYS A 32 -5.07 -6.37 -14.85
C LYS A 32 -6.26 -7.18 -14.35
N SER A 33 -6.73 -6.88 -13.12
CA SER A 33 -7.78 -7.62 -12.42
C SER A 33 -9.00 -6.77 -12.04
N PHE A 34 -9.16 -5.55 -12.58
CA PHE A 34 -10.26 -4.70 -12.18
C PHE A 34 -11.52 -4.91 -13.03
N TYR A 35 -11.45 -4.64 -14.32
CA TYR A 35 -12.53 -4.88 -15.26
C TYR A 35 -12.01 -4.97 -16.70
N ASP A 36 -12.35 -6.05 -17.38
CA ASP A 36 -12.00 -6.32 -18.78
C ASP A 36 -13.11 -5.82 -19.69
N SER A 37 -12.82 -4.82 -20.52
CA SER A 37 -13.79 -4.20 -21.42
C SER A 37 -13.86 -4.85 -22.80
N ASN A 38 -12.84 -5.61 -23.21
CA ASN A 38 -12.70 -6.15 -24.57
C ASN A 38 -12.85 -7.68 -24.64
N GLY A 39 -12.87 -8.37 -23.50
CA GLY A 39 -13.11 -9.81 -23.40
C GLY A 39 -11.88 -10.68 -23.65
N ASP A 40 -10.67 -10.14 -23.49
CA ASP A 40 -9.43 -10.90 -23.64
C ASP A 40 -8.98 -11.60 -22.33
N GLY A 41 -9.68 -11.38 -21.24
CA GLY A 41 -9.38 -11.95 -19.91
C GLY A 41 -8.49 -11.07 -19.05
N ILE A 42 -8.10 -9.89 -19.51
CA ILE A 42 -7.22 -8.93 -18.83
C ILE A 42 -7.98 -7.62 -18.62
N GLY A 43 -7.96 -7.09 -17.40
CA GLY A 43 -8.51 -5.77 -17.12
C GLY A 43 -7.77 -4.67 -17.86
N ASP A 44 -8.46 -3.58 -18.19
CA ASP A 44 -7.92 -2.52 -19.04
C ASP A 44 -8.40 -1.11 -18.62
N LEU A 45 -7.81 -0.07 -19.23
CA LEU A 45 -8.11 1.33 -18.92
C LEU A 45 -9.56 1.71 -19.25
N LYS A 46 -10.13 1.17 -20.33
CA LYS A 46 -11.55 1.38 -20.66
C LYS A 46 -12.46 0.74 -19.62
N GLY A 47 -12.05 -0.40 -19.07
CA GLY A 47 -12.74 -1.04 -17.95
C GLY A 47 -12.73 -0.17 -16.70
N VAL A 48 -11.61 0.46 -16.39
CA VAL A 48 -11.53 1.44 -15.28
C VAL A 48 -12.48 2.61 -15.52
N ILE A 49 -12.49 3.18 -16.72
CA ILE A 49 -13.39 4.28 -17.09
C ILE A 49 -14.85 3.89 -16.86
N GLN A 50 -15.26 2.69 -17.26
CA GLN A 50 -16.62 2.19 -17.09
C GLN A 50 -17.05 2.04 -15.61
N LYS A 51 -16.09 1.96 -14.69
CA LYS A 51 -16.33 1.81 -13.25
C LYS A 51 -16.10 3.08 -12.42
N LEU A 52 -15.83 4.20 -13.05
CA LEU A 52 -15.61 5.47 -12.34
C LEU A 52 -16.83 5.93 -11.54
N ASP A 53 -18.06 5.69 -12.05
CA ASP A 53 -19.28 6.05 -11.32
C ASP A 53 -19.47 5.21 -10.06
N TYR A 54 -19.07 3.93 -10.07
CA TYR A 54 -19.02 3.08 -8.89
C TYR A 54 -18.06 3.65 -7.82
N LEU A 55 -16.88 4.07 -8.22
CA LEU A 55 -15.89 4.67 -7.31
C LEU A 55 -16.36 6.03 -6.77
N LYS A 56 -17.03 6.82 -7.61
CA LYS A 56 -17.66 8.07 -7.19
C LYS A 56 -18.77 7.84 -6.17
N GLU A 57 -19.59 6.82 -6.36
CA GLU A 57 -20.66 6.42 -5.43
C GLU A 57 -20.08 5.98 -4.07
N LEU A 58 -18.96 5.27 -4.06
CA LEU A 58 -18.24 4.92 -2.83
C LEU A 58 -17.71 6.17 -2.09
N GLY A 59 -17.37 7.22 -2.81
CA GLY A 59 -16.88 8.48 -2.25
C GLY A 59 -15.38 8.73 -2.41
N ILE A 60 -14.73 8.02 -3.34
CA ILE A 60 -13.29 8.08 -3.59
C ILE A 60 -12.86 9.44 -4.16
N ASP A 61 -11.72 9.94 -3.71
CA ASP A 61 -11.10 11.19 -4.20
C ASP A 61 -9.95 10.95 -5.15
N VAL A 62 -9.20 9.86 -4.94
CA VAL A 62 -7.97 9.55 -5.67
C VAL A 62 -7.96 8.08 -6.05
N ILE A 63 -7.63 7.80 -7.29
CA ILE A 63 -7.30 6.44 -7.76
C ILE A 63 -5.77 6.34 -7.81
N TRP A 64 -5.21 5.36 -7.11
CA TRP A 64 -3.87 4.88 -7.38
C TRP A 64 -3.95 3.73 -8.39
N LEU A 65 -3.41 3.98 -9.57
CA LEU A 65 -3.35 3.01 -10.66
C LEU A 65 -1.99 2.30 -10.61
N SER A 66 -1.99 0.98 -10.34
CA SER A 66 -0.77 0.17 -10.46
C SER A 66 -0.25 0.20 -11.90
N PRO A 67 1.02 -0.15 -12.20
CA PRO A 67 1.65 0.15 -13.47
C PRO A 67 0.87 -0.32 -14.70
N VAL A 68 0.71 0.59 -15.66
CA VAL A 68 0.11 0.34 -16.99
C VAL A 68 1.06 0.65 -18.13
N TYR A 69 2.32 0.98 -17.82
CA TYR A 69 3.36 1.28 -18.79
C TYR A 69 3.68 0.06 -19.65
N GLN A 70 4.31 0.31 -20.80
CA GLN A 70 4.84 -0.76 -21.64
C GLN A 70 5.79 -1.65 -20.83
N SER A 71 5.51 -2.95 -20.83
CA SER A 71 6.23 -3.94 -20.02
C SER A 71 6.12 -5.33 -20.64
N PRO A 72 7.16 -6.17 -20.55
CA PRO A 72 7.05 -7.60 -20.88
C PRO A 72 6.31 -8.42 -19.82
N MET A 73 5.91 -7.82 -18.69
CA MET A 73 5.09 -8.43 -17.62
C MET A 73 5.75 -9.58 -16.85
N ASP A 74 7.07 -9.57 -16.73
CA ASP A 74 7.80 -10.53 -15.89
C ASP A 74 7.38 -10.40 -14.40
N ASP A 75 7.26 -9.16 -13.91
CA ASP A 75 6.74 -8.83 -12.58
C ASP A 75 5.44 -8.01 -12.67
N ASN A 76 4.53 -8.44 -13.54
CA ASN A 76 3.19 -7.87 -13.70
C ASN A 76 3.15 -6.33 -13.83
N GLY A 77 4.09 -5.77 -14.62
CA GLY A 77 4.13 -4.36 -14.94
C GLY A 77 5.19 -3.55 -14.18
N TYR A 78 5.80 -4.10 -13.14
CA TYR A 78 6.90 -3.45 -12.41
C TYR A 78 8.26 -3.58 -13.12
N ASP A 79 8.33 -4.32 -14.23
CA ASP A 79 9.42 -4.40 -15.18
C ASP A 79 9.10 -3.51 -16.40
N ILE A 80 9.36 -2.21 -16.28
CA ILE A 80 8.95 -1.20 -17.26
C ILE A 80 9.96 -1.12 -18.42
N SER A 81 9.48 -1.32 -19.65
CA SER A 81 10.29 -1.19 -20.86
C SER A 81 10.17 0.16 -21.57
N ASP A 82 9.10 0.92 -21.32
CA ASP A 82 8.94 2.30 -21.77
C ASP A 82 8.01 3.05 -20.80
N TYR A 83 8.53 4.08 -20.14
CA TYR A 83 7.78 4.89 -19.17
C TYR A 83 6.72 5.81 -19.80
N GLN A 84 6.84 6.09 -21.10
CA GLN A 84 5.98 7.04 -21.81
C GLN A 84 5.07 6.35 -22.84
N ALA A 85 4.90 5.05 -22.72
CA ALA A 85 3.96 4.25 -23.50
C ALA A 85 3.07 3.42 -22.56
N ILE A 86 1.86 3.11 -23.01
CA ILE A 86 0.91 2.22 -22.32
C ILE A 86 1.07 0.82 -22.91
N ALA A 87 1.06 -0.22 -22.06
CA ALA A 87 1.08 -1.61 -22.51
C ALA A 87 -0.20 -1.91 -23.31
N GLU A 88 -0.04 -2.57 -24.47
CA GLU A 88 -1.14 -2.85 -25.40
C GLU A 88 -2.31 -3.57 -24.72
N GLU A 89 -2.02 -4.47 -23.79
CA GLU A 89 -3.03 -5.20 -23.03
C GLU A 89 -3.92 -4.31 -22.17
N PHE A 90 -3.45 -3.13 -21.76
CA PHE A 90 -4.22 -2.16 -20.98
C PHE A 90 -4.90 -1.08 -21.82
N GLY A 91 -4.51 -0.95 -23.08
CA GLY A 91 -5.06 0.05 -24.00
C GLY A 91 -4.00 0.93 -24.64
N SER A 92 -4.36 2.18 -24.89
CA SER A 92 -3.50 3.15 -25.55
C SER A 92 -3.26 4.40 -24.68
N MET A 93 -2.37 5.29 -25.17
CA MET A 93 -2.16 6.59 -24.51
C MET A 93 -3.43 7.46 -24.58
N GLU A 94 -4.21 7.36 -25.65
CA GLU A 94 -5.51 8.03 -25.78
C GLU A 94 -6.51 7.52 -24.73
N ASP A 95 -6.48 6.24 -24.42
CA ASP A 95 -7.31 5.65 -23.35
C ASP A 95 -6.88 6.18 -21.97
N MET A 96 -5.58 6.37 -21.76
CA MET A 96 -5.07 6.97 -20.52
C MET A 96 -5.47 8.44 -20.41
N ASP A 97 -5.36 9.22 -21.48
CA ASP A 97 -5.81 10.62 -21.52
C ASP A 97 -7.33 10.71 -21.24
N LEU A 98 -8.11 9.81 -21.83
CA LEU A 98 -9.55 9.72 -21.57
C LEU A 98 -9.86 9.37 -20.11
N LEU A 99 -9.11 8.43 -19.50
CA LEU A 99 -9.27 8.11 -18.08
C LEU A 99 -9.01 9.31 -17.18
N ILE A 100 -7.95 10.07 -17.43
CA ILE A 100 -7.63 11.30 -16.69
C ILE A 100 -8.77 12.31 -16.79
N ASP A 101 -9.28 12.54 -17.99
CA ASP A 101 -10.37 13.49 -18.24
C ASP A 101 -11.69 13.04 -17.60
N GLU A 102 -12.07 11.78 -17.73
CA GLU A 102 -13.30 11.24 -17.15
C GLU A 102 -13.27 11.19 -15.62
N ALA A 103 -12.11 10.89 -15.04
CA ALA A 103 -11.91 10.99 -13.59
C ALA A 103 -12.04 12.44 -13.10
N LYS A 104 -11.42 13.39 -13.81
CA LYS A 104 -11.50 14.81 -13.48
C LYS A 104 -12.93 15.35 -13.50
N LYS A 105 -13.77 14.94 -14.47
CA LYS A 105 -15.20 15.31 -14.52
C LYS A 105 -15.97 14.85 -13.27
N ARG A 106 -15.49 13.82 -12.59
CA ARG A 106 -16.06 13.26 -11.35
C ARG A 106 -15.38 13.76 -10.08
N ASN A 107 -14.46 14.73 -10.20
CA ASN A 107 -13.57 15.19 -9.12
C ASN A 107 -12.73 14.06 -8.51
N ILE A 108 -12.31 13.12 -9.32
CA ILE A 108 -11.39 12.06 -8.95
C ILE A 108 -10.03 12.35 -9.57
N LYS A 109 -9.00 12.30 -8.76
CA LYS A 109 -7.60 12.45 -9.18
C LYS A 109 -6.99 11.10 -9.49
N ILE A 110 -6.01 11.06 -10.38
CA ILE A 110 -5.24 9.86 -10.70
C ILE A 110 -3.81 10.04 -10.21
N ILE A 111 -3.29 9.07 -9.47
CA ILE A 111 -1.85 8.91 -9.23
C ILE A 111 -1.40 7.58 -9.85
N MET A 112 -0.16 7.55 -10.30
CA MET A 112 0.44 6.39 -10.94
C MET A 112 1.60 5.83 -10.11
N ASP A 113 2.01 4.62 -10.41
CA ASP A 113 3.24 4.06 -9.84
C ASP A 113 4.48 4.69 -10.51
N LEU A 114 5.45 5.08 -9.72
CA LEU A 114 6.76 5.53 -10.16
C LEU A 114 7.81 4.50 -9.76
N VAL A 115 8.24 3.70 -10.73
CA VAL A 115 9.20 2.60 -10.53
C VAL A 115 10.53 3.03 -11.10
N VAL A 116 11.43 3.51 -10.23
CA VAL A 116 12.70 4.13 -10.64
C VAL A 116 13.93 3.54 -9.97
N ASN A 117 13.77 2.46 -9.21
CA ASN A 117 14.90 1.67 -8.77
C ASN A 117 15.50 0.85 -9.92
N HIS A 118 14.66 0.36 -10.83
CA HIS A 118 15.02 -0.54 -11.93
C HIS A 118 14.14 -0.28 -13.15
N THR A 119 14.54 -0.85 -14.28
CA THR A 119 13.72 -0.96 -15.50
C THR A 119 13.60 -2.42 -15.89
N SER A 120 12.78 -2.71 -16.91
CA SER A 120 12.90 -3.98 -17.63
C SER A 120 14.28 -4.11 -18.29
N ASP A 121 14.76 -5.34 -18.46
CA ASP A 121 15.92 -5.66 -19.31
C ASP A 121 15.66 -5.42 -20.79
N GLU A 122 14.41 -5.18 -21.18
CA GLU A 122 13.99 -4.79 -22.54
C GLU A 122 13.85 -3.26 -22.72
N HIS A 123 14.11 -2.47 -21.69
CA HIS A 123 14.11 -1.01 -21.77
C HIS A 123 15.24 -0.52 -22.67
N GLU A 124 14.99 0.47 -23.53
CA GLU A 124 16.00 1.01 -24.46
C GLU A 124 17.28 1.47 -23.75
N TRP A 125 17.17 1.97 -22.52
CA TRP A 125 18.33 2.36 -21.72
C TRP A 125 19.22 1.18 -21.37
N PHE A 126 18.61 0.04 -21.00
CA PHE A 126 19.36 -1.16 -20.67
C PHE A 126 19.96 -1.81 -21.92
N LEU A 127 19.20 -1.89 -22.99
CA LEU A 127 19.70 -2.41 -24.27
C LEU A 127 20.92 -1.62 -24.77
N ALA A 128 20.87 -0.29 -24.64
CA ALA A 128 22.01 0.58 -24.96
C ALA A 128 23.19 0.37 -23.99
N SER A 129 22.92 0.29 -22.68
CA SER A 129 23.95 0.03 -21.64
C SER A 129 24.65 -1.31 -21.85
N LYS A 130 23.90 -2.35 -22.22
CA LYS A 130 24.39 -3.70 -22.47
C LYS A 130 25.18 -3.84 -23.78
N SER A 131 24.91 -2.97 -24.76
CA SER A 131 25.43 -3.13 -26.14
C SER A 131 26.96 -3.04 -26.25
N ASP A 132 27.58 -2.20 -25.42
CA ASP A 132 29.03 -1.95 -25.41
C ASP A 132 29.46 -1.40 -24.06
N VAL A 133 30.59 -1.88 -23.51
CA VAL A 133 31.19 -1.38 -22.27
C VAL A 133 31.56 0.10 -22.31
N ASN A 134 31.77 0.67 -23.50
CA ASN A 134 32.06 2.09 -23.71
C ASN A 134 30.83 2.92 -24.11
N HIS A 135 29.64 2.33 -24.15
CA HIS A 135 28.43 3.07 -24.51
C HIS A 135 28.15 4.17 -23.47
N ARG A 136 27.72 5.37 -23.94
CA ARG A 136 27.44 6.53 -23.07
C ARG A 136 26.44 6.25 -21.95
N LYS A 137 25.54 5.27 -22.11
CA LYS A 137 24.58 4.82 -21.10
C LYS A 137 25.08 3.61 -20.30
N ARG A 138 26.36 3.19 -20.44
CA ARG A 138 26.87 2.03 -19.69
C ARG A 138 26.60 2.20 -18.21
N ASP A 139 26.99 3.33 -17.64
CA ASP A 139 26.87 3.64 -16.21
C ASP A 139 25.46 4.10 -15.78
N TRP A 140 24.46 3.95 -16.66
CA TRP A 140 23.06 4.13 -16.24
C TRP A 140 22.55 2.92 -15.44
N TYR A 141 23.27 1.82 -15.52
CA TYR A 141 23.08 0.60 -14.74
C TYR A 141 24.36 0.24 -14.00
N ILE A 142 24.29 -0.69 -13.06
CA ILE A 142 25.42 -1.05 -12.23
C ILE A 142 26.06 -2.31 -12.76
N TRP A 143 27.24 -2.17 -13.35
CA TRP A 143 28.04 -3.23 -13.92
C TRP A 143 29.33 -3.43 -13.12
N LYS A 144 29.70 -4.69 -12.88
CA LYS A 144 30.93 -5.06 -12.18
C LYS A 144 31.58 -6.28 -12.81
N ASP A 145 32.90 -6.33 -12.75
CA ASP A 145 33.64 -7.54 -13.05
C ASP A 145 33.33 -8.62 -12.02
N GLY A 146 33.31 -9.88 -12.46
CA GLY A 146 33.28 -11.02 -11.54
C GLY A 146 34.60 -11.14 -10.77
N LYS A 147 34.61 -12.03 -9.78
CA LYS A 147 35.84 -12.42 -9.09
C LYS A 147 36.74 -13.25 -10.02
N ASP A 148 38.02 -13.38 -9.66
CA ASP A 148 39.02 -14.15 -10.43
C ASP A 148 38.62 -15.62 -10.65
N ASP A 149 37.75 -16.17 -9.78
CA ASP A 149 37.20 -17.52 -9.87
C ASP A 149 35.91 -17.62 -10.70
N GLY A 150 35.49 -16.51 -11.32
CA GLY A 150 34.28 -16.42 -12.15
C GLY A 150 32.99 -16.28 -11.35
N ASN A 151 33.06 -16.14 -10.03
CA ASN A 151 31.88 -15.89 -9.19
C ASN A 151 31.41 -14.43 -9.27
N PRO A 152 30.15 -14.14 -8.85
CA PRO A 152 29.63 -12.78 -8.76
C PRO A 152 30.50 -11.85 -7.91
N PRO A 153 30.42 -10.52 -8.12
CA PRO A 153 31.24 -9.52 -7.41
C PRO A 153 31.18 -9.61 -5.88
N ASN A 154 30.02 -9.95 -5.33
CA ASN A 154 29.80 -10.14 -3.90
C ASN A 154 28.68 -11.18 -3.65
N ASN A 155 28.32 -11.37 -2.37
CA ASN A 155 27.34 -12.35 -1.92
C ASN A 155 25.92 -11.80 -1.77
N TRP A 156 25.61 -10.62 -2.33
CA TRP A 156 24.28 -10.05 -2.18
C TRP A 156 23.21 -10.90 -2.85
N GLU A 157 22.08 -11.02 -2.18
CA GLU A 157 20.91 -11.78 -2.64
C GLU A 157 19.76 -10.87 -3.03
N SER A 158 19.03 -11.28 -4.05
CA SER A 158 17.82 -10.63 -4.54
C SER A 158 16.66 -10.81 -3.55
N ILE A 159 15.72 -9.87 -3.57
CA ILE A 159 14.46 -9.96 -2.83
C ILE A 159 13.63 -11.17 -3.26
N PHE A 160 13.72 -11.58 -4.54
CA PHE A 160 13.04 -12.77 -5.08
C PHE A 160 13.88 -14.05 -5.00
N GLY A 161 14.98 -14.01 -4.25
CA GLY A 161 15.88 -15.15 -4.04
C GLY A 161 17.02 -15.25 -5.05
N GLY A 162 18.08 -15.95 -4.66
CA GLY A 162 19.28 -16.10 -5.46
C GLY A 162 20.19 -14.87 -5.49
N SER A 163 21.25 -14.92 -6.30
CA SER A 163 22.19 -13.81 -6.46
C SER A 163 21.49 -12.58 -7.05
N CYS A 164 21.84 -11.38 -6.59
CA CYS A 164 21.42 -10.16 -7.26
C CYS A 164 22.35 -9.72 -8.41
N TRP A 165 23.18 -10.60 -8.88
CA TRP A 165 24.09 -10.38 -10.02
C TRP A 165 23.82 -11.38 -11.12
N GLU A 166 23.59 -10.89 -12.34
CA GLU A 166 23.42 -11.70 -13.55
C GLU A 166 24.58 -11.45 -14.50
N TYR A 167 25.19 -12.53 -15.00
CA TYR A 167 26.31 -12.46 -15.92
C TYR A 167 25.85 -12.18 -17.36
N ASP A 168 26.49 -11.21 -17.98
CA ASP A 168 26.30 -10.91 -19.40
C ASP A 168 27.49 -11.43 -20.22
N GLU A 169 27.25 -12.45 -21.06
CA GLU A 169 28.29 -13.07 -21.89
C GLU A 169 28.86 -12.12 -22.94
N GLN A 170 28.07 -11.12 -23.39
CA GLN A 170 28.49 -10.20 -24.44
C GLN A 170 29.56 -9.22 -23.96
N THR A 171 29.44 -8.74 -22.73
CA THR A 171 30.35 -7.75 -22.15
C THR A 171 31.25 -8.31 -21.05
N GLU A 172 31.09 -9.59 -20.74
CA GLU A 172 31.87 -10.34 -19.74
C GLU A 172 31.82 -9.70 -18.35
N GLN A 173 30.69 -9.03 -18.01
CA GLN A 173 30.46 -8.39 -16.70
C GLN A 173 29.12 -8.83 -16.13
N TYR A 174 28.95 -8.56 -14.82
CA TYR A 174 27.70 -8.76 -14.11
C TYR A 174 26.94 -7.44 -13.99
N TYR A 175 25.61 -7.48 -14.16
CA TYR A 175 24.73 -6.36 -13.78
C TYR A 175 23.95 -6.67 -12.49
N LEU A 176 23.68 -5.62 -11.72
CA LEU A 176 22.94 -5.70 -10.47
C LEU A 176 21.42 -5.69 -10.70
N HIS A 177 20.70 -6.55 -9.97
CA HIS A 177 19.25 -6.53 -9.87
C HIS A 177 18.80 -6.84 -8.43
N ALA A 178 18.13 -5.91 -7.78
CA ALA A 178 17.59 -6.13 -6.43
C ALA A 178 16.39 -7.09 -6.43
N PHE A 179 15.68 -7.15 -7.54
CA PHE A 179 14.48 -7.99 -7.77
C PHE A 179 14.76 -9.07 -8.82
N SER A 180 13.87 -9.25 -9.79
CA SER A 180 14.10 -10.22 -10.88
C SER A 180 15.34 -9.85 -11.69
N LYS A 181 16.04 -10.86 -12.25
CA LYS A 181 17.12 -10.65 -13.22
C LYS A 181 16.65 -9.91 -14.49
N LYS A 182 15.33 -9.88 -14.74
CA LYS A 182 14.72 -9.08 -15.81
C LYS A 182 14.42 -7.64 -15.38
N GLN A 183 14.84 -7.25 -14.18
CA GLN A 183 14.66 -5.91 -13.61
C GLN A 183 16.03 -5.32 -13.20
N PRO A 184 16.93 -5.00 -14.15
CA PRO A 184 18.24 -4.43 -13.84
C PRO A 184 18.12 -3.09 -13.11
N ASP A 185 18.90 -2.91 -12.05
CA ASP A 185 18.88 -1.74 -11.20
C ASP A 185 19.54 -0.53 -11.88
N LEU A 186 18.87 0.61 -11.79
CA LEU A 186 19.39 1.90 -12.24
C LEU A 186 20.49 2.42 -11.32
N ASN A 187 21.50 3.04 -11.91
CA ASN A 187 22.61 3.66 -11.20
C ASN A 187 22.32 5.13 -10.87
N TRP A 188 21.74 5.39 -9.71
CA TRP A 188 21.40 6.74 -9.26
C TRP A 188 22.63 7.64 -8.97
N GLU A 189 23.85 7.09 -8.94
CA GLU A 189 25.06 7.92 -8.90
C GLU A 189 25.26 8.72 -10.21
N ASN A 190 24.68 8.25 -11.31
CA ASN A 190 24.80 8.91 -12.61
C ASN A 190 23.79 10.07 -12.74
N PRO A 191 24.25 11.33 -12.88
CA PRO A 191 23.36 12.50 -12.98
C PRO A 191 22.54 12.56 -14.26
N ASP A 192 23.02 12.00 -15.37
CA ASP A 192 22.28 11.97 -16.64
C ASP A 192 21.06 11.04 -16.54
N LEU A 193 21.24 9.91 -15.83
CA LEU A 193 20.11 9.03 -15.49
C LEU A 193 19.06 9.78 -14.66
N ARG A 194 19.48 10.42 -13.55
CA ARG A 194 18.56 11.16 -12.69
C ARG A 194 17.77 12.20 -13.47
N ASN A 195 18.46 12.98 -14.34
CA ASN A 195 17.81 13.97 -15.19
C ASN A 195 16.79 13.35 -16.16
N ALA A 196 17.07 12.15 -16.71
CA ALA A 196 16.11 11.44 -17.55
C ALA A 196 14.87 11.01 -16.77
N VAL A 197 15.04 10.54 -15.53
CA VAL A 197 13.94 10.21 -14.61
C VAL A 197 13.10 11.46 -14.31
N TYR A 198 13.71 12.59 -13.97
CA TYR A 198 12.97 13.84 -13.65
C TYR A 198 12.16 14.35 -14.84
N LYS A 199 12.69 14.29 -16.05
CA LYS A 199 11.96 14.64 -17.28
C LYS A 199 10.75 13.73 -17.50
N MET A 200 10.89 12.45 -17.28
CA MET A 200 9.80 11.48 -17.40
C MET A 200 8.70 11.77 -16.37
N VAL A 201 9.06 12.03 -15.11
CA VAL A 201 8.12 12.38 -14.05
C VAL A 201 7.34 13.65 -14.40
N THR A 202 8.05 14.71 -14.81
CA THR A 202 7.43 15.98 -15.21
C THR A 202 6.47 15.79 -16.38
N TRP A 203 6.84 14.98 -17.37
CA TRP A 203 5.98 14.70 -18.52
C TRP A 203 4.64 14.09 -18.12
N TRP A 204 4.63 13.15 -17.14
CA TRP A 204 3.38 12.59 -16.62
C TRP A 204 2.55 13.59 -15.84
N LEU A 205 3.19 14.45 -15.04
CA LEU A 205 2.47 15.52 -14.31
C LEU A 205 1.85 16.54 -15.27
N GLU A 206 2.53 16.87 -16.37
CA GLU A 206 2.00 17.75 -17.43
C GLU A 206 0.82 17.10 -18.19
N LYS A 207 0.75 15.77 -18.27
CA LYS A 207 -0.42 15.05 -18.80
C LYS A 207 -1.67 15.17 -17.90
N GLY A 208 -1.51 15.58 -16.64
CA GLY A 208 -2.63 15.85 -15.74
C GLY A 208 -2.84 14.81 -14.63
N ILE A 209 -1.91 13.90 -14.40
CA ILE A 209 -1.94 13.07 -13.19
C ILE A 209 -1.62 13.91 -11.95
N SER A 210 -2.07 13.48 -10.80
CA SER A 210 -2.01 14.27 -9.55
C SER A 210 -0.98 13.74 -8.55
N GLY A 211 -0.03 12.93 -9.01
CA GLY A 211 1.06 12.44 -8.18
C GLY A 211 1.44 10.99 -8.44
N PHE A 212 2.19 10.43 -7.49
CA PHE A 212 2.78 9.11 -7.63
C PHE A 212 2.77 8.31 -6.32
N ARG A 213 2.57 7.01 -6.46
CA ARG A 213 3.09 6.03 -5.51
C ARG A 213 4.50 5.66 -5.96
N VAL A 214 5.48 5.84 -5.09
CA VAL A 214 6.90 5.67 -5.44
C VAL A 214 7.39 4.32 -4.95
N ASP A 215 7.62 3.43 -5.89
CA ASP A 215 7.99 2.03 -5.65
C ASP A 215 9.42 1.88 -5.14
N ALA A 216 9.61 1.00 -4.16
CA ALA A 216 10.93 0.52 -3.70
C ALA A 216 12.00 1.61 -3.57
N ILE A 217 11.62 2.81 -3.13
CA ILE A 217 12.50 4.00 -3.25
C ILE A 217 13.74 3.94 -2.39
N THR A 218 13.74 3.15 -1.32
CA THR A 218 14.91 2.97 -0.46
C THR A 218 16.01 2.10 -1.06
N PHE A 219 15.73 1.43 -2.18
CA PHE A 219 16.72 0.63 -2.92
C PHE A 219 17.58 1.44 -3.87
N ILE A 220 17.23 2.69 -4.22
CA ILE A 220 17.93 3.47 -5.25
C ILE A 220 19.40 3.76 -4.92
N LYS A 221 19.75 3.86 -3.64
CA LYS A 221 21.13 4.03 -3.17
C LYS A 221 21.74 2.68 -2.79
N LYS A 222 22.86 2.33 -3.41
CA LYS A 222 23.62 1.11 -3.12
C LYS A 222 24.86 1.45 -2.29
N ARG A 223 25.30 0.51 -1.46
CA ARG A 223 26.65 0.60 -0.86
C ARG A 223 27.69 0.68 -1.96
N GLN A 224 28.51 1.72 -1.93
CA GLN A 224 29.49 1.98 -2.99
C GLN A 224 30.78 1.18 -2.85
N ASP A 225 31.05 0.56 -1.70
CA ASP A 225 32.17 -0.36 -1.51
C ASP A 225 31.92 -1.73 -2.16
N PHE A 226 30.66 -2.08 -2.45
CA PHE A 226 30.25 -3.39 -2.98
C PHE A 226 30.86 -4.58 -2.22
N ALA A 227 31.18 -4.40 -0.93
CA ALA A 227 31.70 -5.45 -0.08
C ALA A 227 30.64 -6.54 0.16
N ASN A 228 31.10 -7.74 0.50
CA ASN A 228 30.21 -8.80 0.95
C ASN A 228 29.35 -8.33 2.14
N SER A 229 28.12 -8.80 2.22
CA SER A 229 27.31 -8.66 3.41
C SER A 229 27.82 -9.61 4.49
N ASP A 230 27.99 -9.07 5.72
CA ASP A 230 28.38 -9.83 6.91
C ASP A 230 27.17 -10.16 7.79
N GLY A 231 25.96 -9.80 7.35
CA GLY A 231 24.71 -10.00 8.09
C GLY A 231 24.25 -11.45 8.13
N GLU A 232 23.27 -11.74 8.99
CA GLU A 232 22.56 -13.03 8.98
C GLU A 232 21.83 -13.29 7.65
N MET A 233 21.50 -12.22 6.92
CA MET A 233 20.89 -12.25 5.59
C MET A 233 21.82 -11.50 4.64
N ASN A 234 22.06 -12.10 3.47
CA ASN A 234 22.83 -11.46 2.41
C ASN A 234 21.95 -10.65 1.45
N VAL A 235 20.67 -10.48 1.76
CA VAL A 235 19.73 -9.71 0.93
C VAL A 235 20.26 -8.28 0.79
N ILE A 236 20.13 -7.74 -0.41
CA ILE A 236 20.57 -6.38 -0.73
C ILE A 236 19.98 -5.36 0.26
N GLU A 237 20.82 -4.51 0.80
CA GLU A 237 20.47 -3.55 1.84
C GLU A 237 19.72 -2.33 1.25
N THR A 238 18.78 -1.80 2.04
CA THR A 238 18.02 -0.60 1.70
C THR A 238 18.46 0.61 2.52
N ASN A 239 17.95 1.79 2.18
CA ASN A 239 18.08 3.03 2.96
C ASN A 239 19.54 3.37 3.31
N GLN A 240 20.43 3.27 2.33
CA GLN A 240 21.86 3.48 2.51
C GLN A 240 22.23 4.95 2.71
N GLU A 241 23.35 5.20 3.40
CA GLU A 241 23.90 6.54 3.62
C GLU A 241 24.02 7.32 2.30
N GLY A 242 23.59 8.59 2.30
CA GLY A 242 23.56 9.45 1.12
C GLY A 242 22.27 9.39 0.30
N ILE A 243 21.33 8.51 0.62
CA ILE A 243 20.06 8.41 -0.12
C ILE A 243 19.28 9.73 -0.12
N HIS A 244 19.32 10.49 0.96
CA HIS A 244 18.59 11.75 1.10
C HIS A 244 19.04 12.82 0.11
N GLU A 245 20.25 12.76 -0.43
CA GLU A 245 20.71 13.64 -1.50
C GLU A 245 19.89 13.39 -2.78
N PHE A 246 19.68 12.12 -3.15
CA PHE A 246 18.87 11.75 -4.31
C PHE A 246 17.40 12.05 -4.11
N LEU A 247 16.86 11.76 -2.93
CA LEU A 247 15.45 12.03 -2.62
C LEU A 247 15.16 13.53 -2.59
N SER A 248 16.06 14.34 -2.04
CA SER A 248 15.95 15.79 -2.04
C SER A 248 16.03 16.36 -3.47
N GLU A 249 16.91 15.84 -4.30
CA GLU A 249 17.03 16.24 -5.71
C GLU A 249 15.75 15.87 -6.48
N LEU A 250 15.25 14.64 -6.36
CA LEU A 250 13.99 14.19 -6.97
C LEU A 250 12.83 15.09 -6.56
N SER A 251 12.67 15.33 -5.26
CA SER A 251 11.60 16.19 -4.74
C SER A 251 11.68 17.61 -5.32
N LYS A 252 12.86 18.21 -5.31
CA LYS A 252 13.06 19.59 -5.80
C LYS A 252 12.90 19.72 -7.31
N GLN A 253 13.42 18.76 -8.09
CA GLN A 253 13.47 18.84 -9.54
C GLN A 253 12.17 18.38 -10.22
N ALA A 254 11.46 17.42 -9.62
CA ALA A 254 10.31 16.80 -10.25
C ALA A 254 8.96 17.07 -9.55
N PHE A 255 8.93 17.26 -8.23
CA PHE A 255 7.68 17.38 -7.48
C PHE A 255 7.32 18.81 -7.04
N ALA A 256 8.31 19.60 -6.61
CA ALA A 256 8.07 20.85 -5.87
C ALA A 256 7.27 21.93 -6.62
N SER A 257 7.24 21.89 -7.95
CA SER A 257 6.47 22.83 -8.77
C SER A 257 5.00 22.45 -8.97
N HIS A 258 4.56 21.33 -8.38
CA HIS A 258 3.23 20.76 -8.58
C HIS A 258 2.52 20.49 -7.25
N ASP A 259 1.21 20.76 -7.20
CA ASP A 259 0.35 20.42 -6.06
C ASP A 259 -0.11 18.96 -6.20
N ILE A 260 0.69 18.03 -5.72
CA ILE A 260 0.54 16.59 -5.91
C ILE A 260 0.56 15.79 -4.61
N LEU A 261 0.07 14.57 -4.68
CA LEU A 261 0.23 13.55 -3.67
C LEU A 261 1.37 12.63 -4.06
N THR A 262 2.32 12.44 -3.17
CA THR A 262 3.35 11.41 -3.30
C THR A 262 3.32 10.48 -2.10
N VAL A 263 3.21 9.18 -2.34
CA VAL A 263 3.29 8.16 -1.29
C VAL A 263 4.43 7.20 -1.61
N ALA A 264 5.38 7.07 -0.69
CA ALA A 264 6.55 6.24 -0.91
C ALA A 264 6.41 4.86 -0.25
N GLU A 265 6.83 3.85 -0.98
CA GLU A 265 7.14 2.54 -0.42
C GLU A 265 8.59 2.54 0.00
N ALA A 266 8.82 2.59 1.32
CA ALA A 266 10.13 2.83 1.90
C ALA A 266 10.51 1.78 2.98
N PRO A 267 10.78 0.53 2.57
CA PRO A 267 11.24 -0.48 3.51
C PRO A 267 12.58 -0.09 4.15
N GLY A 268 12.77 -0.44 5.41
CA GLY A 268 14.01 -0.16 6.15
C GLY A 268 14.11 1.25 6.76
N VAL A 269 13.09 2.10 6.59
CA VAL A 269 13.04 3.41 7.25
C VAL A 269 12.62 3.25 8.70
N SER A 270 13.42 3.76 9.62
CA SER A 270 13.08 3.77 11.05
C SER A 270 12.10 4.90 11.38
N HIS A 271 11.34 4.76 12.47
CA HIS A 271 10.45 5.82 12.96
C HIS A 271 11.17 7.17 13.17
N LYS A 272 12.45 7.17 13.53
CA LYS A 272 13.23 8.40 13.70
C LYS A 272 13.47 9.16 12.39
N GLU A 273 13.49 8.45 11.27
CA GLU A 273 13.70 9.01 9.93
C GLU A 273 12.39 9.43 9.26
N LEU A 274 11.23 9.00 9.78
CA LEU A 274 9.93 9.33 9.19
C LEU A 274 9.75 10.83 8.87
N PRO A 275 10.17 11.80 9.71
CA PRO A 275 10.01 13.22 9.39
C PRO A 275 10.78 13.67 8.15
N ILE A 276 11.90 13.02 7.85
CA ILE A 276 12.72 13.34 6.67
C ILE A 276 12.06 12.80 5.41
N TYR A 277 11.40 11.64 5.54
CA TYR A 277 10.74 10.99 4.41
C TYR A 277 9.38 11.57 4.11
N ALA A 278 8.55 11.83 5.13
CA ALA A 278 7.13 12.12 4.93
C ALA A 278 6.63 13.32 5.72
N GLY A 279 5.69 14.06 5.12
CA GLY A 279 5.05 15.23 5.69
C GLY A 279 5.37 16.51 4.96
N GLU A 280 5.12 17.64 5.60
CA GLU A 280 5.24 18.98 4.98
C GLU A 280 6.67 19.32 4.57
N GLU A 281 7.64 18.93 5.38
CA GLU A 281 9.08 19.13 5.14
C GLU A 281 9.78 17.87 4.60
N GLY A 282 9.04 16.77 4.43
CA GLY A 282 9.57 15.50 3.95
C GLY A 282 9.75 15.45 2.44
N HIS A 283 10.47 14.44 1.97
CA HIS A 283 10.66 14.20 0.54
C HIS A 283 9.34 13.82 -0.17
N PHE A 284 8.41 13.19 0.56
CA PHE A 284 7.12 12.71 0.08
C PHE A 284 5.98 13.21 0.97
N SER A 285 4.75 13.19 0.46
CA SER A 285 3.58 13.55 1.24
C SER A 285 3.35 12.55 2.39
N MET A 286 3.55 11.26 2.15
CA MET A 286 3.32 10.18 3.10
C MET A 286 4.12 8.92 2.77
N LEU A 287 4.14 7.96 3.72
CA LEU A 287 4.78 6.66 3.56
C LEU A 287 3.79 5.53 3.80
N PHE A 288 4.02 4.41 3.12
CA PHE A 288 3.55 3.10 3.55
C PHE A 288 4.52 2.51 4.57
N GLU A 289 4.00 2.07 5.70
CA GLU A 289 4.71 1.32 6.72
C GLU A 289 4.25 -0.15 6.69
N PHE A 290 5.14 -1.08 7.08
CA PHE A 290 4.90 -2.52 6.90
C PHE A 290 4.70 -3.29 8.20
N ASP A 291 5.12 -2.74 9.34
CA ASP A 291 5.14 -3.45 10.63
C ASP A 291 3.79 -4.07 11.01
N HIS A 292 2.68 -3.40 10.69
CA HIS A 292 1.32 -3.88 10.99
C HIS A 292 0.79 -4.91 9.99
N VAL A 293 1.36 -5.04 8.81
CA VAL A 293 0.93 -6.00 7.78
C VAL A 293 1.86 -7.19 7.61
N ASP A 294 3.10 -7.09 8.09
CA ASP A 294 4.10 -8.16 8.00
C ASP A 294 4.32 -8.92 9.33
N LEU A 295 3.36 -8.82 10.27
CA LEU A 295 3.41 -9.46 11.58
C LEU A 295 3.63 -10.97 11.54
N ASP A 296 3.15 -11.64 10.51
CA ASP A 296 3.24 -13.09 10.33
C ASP A 296 4.44 -13.54 9.47
N VAL A 297 5.23 -12.60 8.97
CA VAL A 297 6.43 -12.94 8.20
C VAL A 297 7.50 -13.50 9.13
N GLY A 298 8.01 -14.66 8.78
CA GLY A 298 9.05 -15.33 9.56
C GLY A 298 10.42 -14.67 9.44
N LYS A 299 11.36 -15.15 10.22
CA LYS A 299 12.76 -14.72 10.13
C LYS A 299 13.27 -14.87 8.69
N LYS A 300 14.07 -13.93 8.23
CA LYS A 300 14.63 -13.90 6.88
C LYS A 300 13.56 -13.85 5.76
N GLY A 301 12.37 -13.30 6.05
CA GLY A 301 11.30 -13.18 5.06
C GLY A 301 10.62 -14.49 4.67
N LYS A 302 10.83 -15.57 5.40
CA LYS A 302 10.25 -16.89 5.08
C LYS A 302 8.77 -16.96 5.38
N TRP A 303 7.96 -17.35 4.42
CA TRP A 303 6.52 -17.55 4.60
C TRP A 303 6.18 -18.92 5.20
N TYR A 304 7.01 -19.93 4.99
CA TYR A 304 6.82 -21.30 5.47
C TYR A 304 7.28 -21.53 6.91
N GLU A 305 7.92 -20.55 7.53
CA GLU A 305 8.24 -20.49 8.97
C GLU A 305 7.58 -19.26 9.61
N PRO A 306 6.23 -19.17 9.68
CA PRO A 306 5.55 -17.94 10.05
C PRO A 306 5.86 -17.53 11.50
N HIS A 307 5.96 -16.22 11.72
CA HIS A 307 5.96 -15.66 13.06
C HIS A 307 4.55 -15.73 13.65
N LYS A 308 4.45 -16.15 14.91
CA LYS A 308 3.19 -16.14 15.66
C LYS A 308 3.02 -14.77 16.31
N TRP A 309 2.07 -14.02 15.86
CA TRP A 309 1.73 -12.71 16.38
C TRP A 309 0.41 -12.74 17.19
N ASN A 310 0.17 -11.72 17.98
CA ASN A 310 -1.07 -11.49 18.71
C ASN A 310 -1.52 -10.03 18.58
N LEU A 311 -2.66 -9.67 19.19
CA LEU A 311 -3.21 -8.32 19.08
C LEU A 311 -2.28 -7.24 19.64
N LEU A 312 -1.46 -7.53 20.66
CA LEU A 312 -0.51 -6.55 21.19
C LEU A 312 0.57 -6.18 20.17
N ASP A 313 1.01 -7.13 19.35
CA ASP A 313 1.98 -6.85 18.28
C ASP A 313 1.38 -5.90 17.24
N PHE A 314 0.13 -6.13 16.83
CA PHE A 314 -0.59 -5.24 15.92
C PHE A 314 -0.81 -3.84 16.53
N LYS A 315 -1.26 -3.78 17.79
CA LYS A 315 -1.48 -2.52 18.52
C LYS A 315 -0.18 -1.73 18.62
N LYS A 316 0.93 -2.42 18.97
CA LYS A 316 2.24 -1.78 19.06
C LYS A 316 2.67 -1.17 17.74
N ALA A 317 2.55 -1.89 16.64
CA ALA A 317 2.90 -1.39 15.31
C ALA A 317 2.09 -0.13 14.94
N ILE A 318 0.78 -0.13 15.24
CA ILE A 318 -0.09 1.04 15.01
C ILE A 318 0.29 2.20 15.95
N SER A 319 0.46 1.94 17.25
CA SER A 319 0.75 2.97 18.24
C SER A 319 2.09 3.65 18.00
N ASP A 320 3.13 2.90 17.67
CA ASP A 320 4.46 3.44 17.37
C ASP A 320 4.38 4.48 16.23
N SER A 321 3.71 4.14 15.12
CA SER A 321 3.48 5.06 14.00
C SER A 321 2.62 6.25 14.39
N GLN A 322 1.47 6.01 15.00
CA GLN A 322 0.48 7.06 15.29
C GLN A 322 0.98 8.07 16.32
N THR A 323 1.68 7.61 17.35
CA THR A 323 2.31 8.48 18.36
C THR A 323 3.35 9.37 17.70
N PHE A 324 4.11 8.83 16.77
CA PHE A 324 5.07 9.60 16.00
C PHE A 324 4.39 10.69 15.15
N TYR A 325 3.33 10.33 14.41
CA TYR A 325 2.56 11.27 13.59
C TYR A 325 1.80 12.34 14.40
N ASN A 326 1.68 12.20 15.71
CA ASN A 326 1.13 13.27 16.53
C ASN A 326 1.91 14.59 16.42
N ASN A 327 3.20 14.51 16.18
CA ASN A 327 4.09 15.67 16.20
C ASN A 327 4.60 16.04 14.80
N THR A 328 4.78 15.08 13.91
CA THR A 328 5.40 15.31 12.59
C THR A 328 5.08 14.17 11.63
N GLY A 329 5.22 14.44 10.34
CA GLY A 329 5.01 13.46 9.30
C GLY A 329 3.53 13.18 9.00
N TRP A 330 3.30 12.24 8.09
CA TRP A 330 1.96 11.80 7.69
C TRP A 330 2.02 10.38 7.13
N GLY A 331 1.10 9.51 7.55
CA GLY A 331 1.05 8.12 7.14
C GLY A 331 0.00 7.83 6.07
N ALA A 332 0.24 6.79 5.28
CA ALA A 332 -0.75 6.14 4.44
C ALA A 332 -1.36 4.98 5.24
N LEU A 333 -2.67 5.01 5.44
CA LEU A 333 -3.39 4.00 6.22
C LEU A 333 -3.89 2.90 5.29
N TYR A 334 -3.49 1.66 5.52
CA TYR A 334 -3.91 0.53 4.70
C TYR A 334 -3.86 -0.78 5.47
N LEU A 335 -4.63 -1.77 5.05
CA LEU A 335 -4.57 -3.13 5.57
C LEU A 335 -4.19 -4.15 4.50
N GLU A 336 -4.42 -3.84 3.22
CA GLU A 336 -4.09 -4.68 2.08
C GLU A 336 -3.75 -3.85 0.85
N ASN A 337 -3.00 -4.44 -0.05
CA ASN A 337 -2.64 -3.93 -1.36
C ASN A 337 -2.36 -5.10 -2.31
N HIS A 338 -1.82 -4.84 -3.48
CA HIS A 338 -1.48 -5.86 -4.48
C HIS A 338 -0.30 -6.77 -4.09
N ASP A 339 0.42 -6.47 -3.00
CA ASP A 339 1.55 -7.24 -2.48
C ASP A 339 1.25 -7.92 -1.13
N GLN A 340 0.06 -7.72 -0.59
CA GLN A 340 -0.39 -8.31 0.67
C GLN A 340 -1.55 -9.28 0.45
N PRO A 341 -1.67 -10.34 1.25
CA PRO A 341 -2.89 -11.15 1.26
C PRO A 341 -4.08 -10.31 1.74
N ARG A 342 -5.30 -10.81 1.54
CA ARG A 342 -6.50 -10.14 2.00
C ARG A 342 -6.50 -10.00 3.53
N SER A 343 -6.87 -8.83 4.01
CA SER A 343 -6.81 -8.47 5.44
C SER A 343 -7.70 -9.35 6.31
N LEU A 344 -8.86 -9.77 5.81
CA LEU A 344 -9.74 -10.69 6.51
C LEU A 344 -9.04 -12.01 6.84
N ASN A 345 -8.31 -12.59 5.89
CA ASN A 345 -7.59 -13.84 6.12
C ASN A 345 -6.34 -13.67 7.00
N LYS A 346 -5.77 -12.47 7.06
CA LYS A 346 -4.62 -12.17 7.90
C LYS A 346 -5.00 -11.95 9.37
N PHE A 347 -6.04 -11.15 9.61
CA PHE A 347 -6.35 -10.64 10.95
C PHE A 347 -7.50 -11.37 11.66
N ILE A 348 -8.34 -12.09 10.91
CA ILE A 348 -9.53 -12.75 11.43
C ILE A 348 -9.36 -14.26 11.30
N LYS A 349 -9.85 -15.00 12.31
CA LYS A 349 -9.87 -16.46 12.23
C LYS A 349 -10.76 -16.92 11.08
N PRO A 350 -10.39 -17.99 10.35
CA PRO A 350 -11.16 -18.43 9.18
C PRO A 350 -12.66 -18.62 9.44
N GLU A 351 -13.03 -19.19 10.60
CA GLU A 351 -14.41 -19.42 11.00
C GLU A 351 -15.21 -18.16 11.33
N ASP A 352 -14.53 -17.05 11.58
CA ASP A 352 -15.12 -15.77 11.99
C ASP A 352 -15.13 -14.72 10.85
N ILE A 353 -14.63 -15.08 9.67
CA ILE A 353 -14.63 -14.19 8.50
C ILE A 353 -16.05 -13.92 8.04
N GLY A 354 -16.44 -12.65 8.06
CA GLY A 354 -17.76 -12.22 7.63
C GLY A 354 -17.95 -10.71 7.67
N PRO A 355 -19.15 -10.22 7.35
CA PRO A 355 -19.42 -8.79 7.28
C PRO A 355 -19.13 -8.04 8.59
N THR A 356 -19.42 -8.63 9.74
CA THR A 356 -19.22 -8.01 11.06
C THR A 356 -17.73 -7.80 11.37
N SER A 357 -16.92 -8.84 11.18
CA SER A 357 -15.46 -8.74 11.37
C SER A 357 -14.80 -7.83 10.33
N ALA A 358 -15.32 -7.81 9.10
CA ALA A 358 -14.85 -6.89 8.06
C ALA A 358 -15.13 -5.42 8.41
N LYS A 359 -16.31 -5.10 8.91
CA LYS A 359 -16.68 -3.75 9.37
C LYS A 359 -15.85 -3.32 10.58
N MET A 360 -15.53 -4.24 11.48
CA MET A 360 -14.65 -3.98 12.62
C MET A 360 -13.25 -3.58 12.13
N LEU A 361 -12.64 -4.36 11.23
CA LEU A 361 -11.33 -4.02 10.65
C LEU A 361 -11.35 -2.67 9.93
N ALA A 362 -12.41 -2.41 9.15
CA ALA A 362 -12.59 -1.12 8.48
C ALA A 362 -12.60 0.05 9.48
N THR A 363 -13.34 -0.08 10.57
CA THR A 363 -13.43 0.94 11.62
C THR A 363 -12.06 1.23 12.25
N VAL A 364 -11.32 0.17 12.59
CA VAL A 364 -10.05 0.27 13.31
C VAL A 364 -8.99 1.06 12.55
N TYR A 365 -8.81 0.78 11.25
CA TYR A 365 -7.72 1.44 10.52
C TYR A 365 -8.13 2.77 9.88
N PHE A 366 -9.39 2.89 9.42
CA PHE A 366 -9.83 4.03 8.61
C PHE A 366 -9.87 5.36 9.38
N LEU A 367 -10.02 5.30 10.70
CA LEU A 367 -10.14 6.47 11.58
C LEU A 367 -8.83 6.86 12.28
N LEU A 368 -7.74 6.19 11.97
CA LEU A 368 -6.39 6.58 12.39
C LEU A 368 -5.96 7.91 11.73
N LYS A 369 -4.89 8.53 12.23
CA LYS A 369 -4.32 9.74 11.64
C LYS A 369 -3.50 9.38 10.40
N GLY A 370 -3.90 9.88 9.25
CA GLY A 370 -3.28 9.62 7.96
C GLY A 370 -4.29 9.65 6.82
N THR A 371 -3.86 9.32 5.63
CA THR A 371 -4.71 9.20 4.44
C THR A 371 -5.09 7.74 4.23
N PRO A 372 -6.37 7.38 4.29
CA PRO A 372 -6.80 6.00 4.12
C PRO A 372 -6.76 5.55 2.65
N PHE A 373 -6.27 4.31 2.47
CA PHE A 373 -6.22 3.59 1.20
C PHE A 373 -7.16 2.39 1.30
N ILE A 374 -8.00 2.22 0.28
CA ILE A 374 -8.86 1.06 0.08
C ILE A 374 -8.31 0.32 -1.13
N TYR A 375 -8.04 -0.97 -1.01
CA TYR A 375 -7.65 -1.80 -2.14
C TYR A 375 -8.88 -2.41 -2.82
N GLN A 376 -8.88 -2.52 -4.15
CA GLN A 376 -9.99 -3.09 -4.90
C GLN A 376 -10.47 -4.44 -4.32
N GLY A 377 -11.76 -4.55 -4.05
CA GLY A 377 -12.38 -5.73 -3.44
C GLY A 377 -12.40 -5.72 -1.92
N GLN A 378 -11.64 -4.88 -1.25
CA GLN A 378 -11.68 -4.73 0.21
C GLN A 378 -13.05 -4.23 0.66
N GLU A 379 -13.66 -3.32 -0.08
CA GLU A 379 -14.97 -2.71 0.19
C GLU A 379 -16.16 -3.67 0.06
N ILE A 380 -15.95 -4.85 -0.51
CA ILE A 380 -16.97 -5.92 -0.59
C ILE A 380 -16.58 -7.17 0.19
N GLY A 381 -15.42 -7.18 0.85
CA GLY A 381 -14.96 -8.29 1.68
C GLY A 381 -14.38 -9.47 0.90
N MET A 382 -13.70 -9.24 -0.21
CA MET A 382 -12.99 -10.30 -0.93
C MET A 382 -11.95 -10.96 -0.03
N THR A 383 -11.78 -12.27 -0.21
CA THR A 383 -10.92 -13.14 0.61
C THR A 383 -9.81 -13.80 -0.22
N ASN A 384 -8.86 -14.43 0.46
CA ASN A 384 -7.81 -15.24 -0.16
C ASN A 384 -8.39 -16.39 -0.98
N VAL A 385 -7.56 -16.95 -1.86
CA VAL A 385 -7.81 -18.18 -2.63
C VAL A 385 -6.89 -19.31 -2.15
N GLU A 386 -7.36 -20.55 -2.31
CA GLU A 386 -6.59 -21.76 -2.03
C GLU A 386 -6.53 -22.60 -3.32
N TYR A 387 -5.60 -22.28 -4.21
CA TYR A 387 -5.40 -23.08 -5.41
C TYR A 387 -4.76 -24.44 -5.09
N PRO A 388 -5.08 -25.51 -5.84
CA PRO A 388 -4.71 -26.87 -5.49
C PRO A 388 -3.21 -27.17 -5.66
N SER A 389 -2.48 -26.35 -6.43
CA SER A 389 -1.05 -26.54 -6.66
C SER A 389 -0.37 -25.22 -7.04
N ILE A 390 0.97 -25.23 -6.99
CA ILE A 390 1.77 -24.04 -7.30
C ILE A 390 1.65 -23.60 -8.77
N GLU A 391 1.33 -24.49 -9.67
CA GLU A 391 1.18 -24.20 -11.11
C GLU A 391 -0.01 -23.27 -11.41
N HIS A 392 -0.96 -23.11 -10.49
CA HIS A 392 -2.07 -22.16 -10.60
C HIS A 392 -1.69 -20.72 -10.22
N TYR A 393 -0.50 -20.52 -9.63
CA TYR A 393 -0.02 -19.22 -9.19
C TYR A 393 0.85 -18.56 -10.26
N ASN A 394 0.71 -17.24 -10.40
CA ASN A 394 1.51 -16.42 -11.31
C ASN A 394 2.60 -15.61 -10.58
N ASP A 395 2.41 -15.38 -9.29
CA ASP A 395 3.28 -14.56 -8.46
C ASP A 395 4.70 -15.15 -8.29
N LEU A 396 5.73 -14.42 -8.75
CA LEU A 396 7.13 -14.82 -8.64
C LEU A 396 7.57 -15.11 -7.20
N ALA A 397 7.14 -14.27 -6.25
CA ALA A 397 7.46 -14.45 -4.83
C ALA A 397 6.85 -15.75 -4.28
N SER A 398 5.63 -16.09 -4.67
CA SER A 398 4.98 -17.35 -4.28
C SER A 398 5.72 -18.57 -4.82
N ILE A 399 6.12 -18.52 -6.07
CA ILE A 399 6.88 -19.62 -6.72
C ILE A 399 8.23 -19.81 -6.03
N ASP A 400 8.95 -18.72 -5.75
CA ASP A 400 10.24 -18.77 -5.04
C ASP A 400 10.09 -19.33 -3.62
N GLN A 401 9.15 -18.82 -2.83
CA GLN A 401 8.89 -19.27 -1.46
C GLN A 401 8.50 -20.76 -1.41
N TYR A 402 7.69 -21.22 -2.36
CA TYR A 402 7.31 -22.64 -2.46
C TYR A 402 8.54 -23.53 -2.71
N HIS A 403 9.37 -23.20 -3.69
CA HIS A 403 10.55 -23.99 -4.00
C HIS A 403 11.62 -23.92 -2.90
N SER A 404 11.77 -22.76 -2.25
CA SER A 404 12.66 -22.59 -1.12
C SER A 404 12.24 -23.47 0.06
N ALA A 405 10.94 -23.55 0.38
CA ALA A 405 10.40 -24.44 1.40
C ALA A 405 10.73 -25.91 1.09
N LEU A 406 10.50 -26.36 -0.14
CA LEU A 406 10.83 -27.75 -0.54
C LEU A 406 12.34 -28.04 -0.43
N LYS A 407 13.19 -27.07 -0.81
CA LYS A 407 14.65 -27.20 -0.71
C LYS A 407 15.12 -27.32 0.74
N GLU A 408 14.43 -26.69 1.67
CA GLU A 408 14.69 -26.76 3.11
C GLU A 408 14.04 -27.99 3.78
N GLY A 409 13.33 -28.83 3.03
CA GLY A 409 12.80 -30.11 3.50
C GLY A 409 11.36 -30.11 4.00
N PHE A 410 10.62 -29.01 3.78
CA PHE A 410 9.18 -28.96 4.03
C PHE A 410 8.42 -29.82 3.02
N SER A 411 7.27 -30.36 3.41
CA SER A 411 6.40 -31.09 2.50
C SER A 411 5.72 -30.15 1.48
N LYS A 412 5.18 -30.71 0.39
CA LYS A 412 4.40 -29.93 -0.59
C LYS A 412 3.18 -29.27 0.04
N GLU A 413 2.54 -29.97 0.96
CA GLU A 413 1.37 -29.50 1.70
C GLU A 413 1.71 -28.32 2.61
N GLU A 414 2.81 -28.39 3.34
CA GLU A 414 3.30 -27.29 4.19
C GLU A 414 3.72 -26.08 3.36
N ALA A 415 4.45 -26.31 2.26
CA ALA A 415 4.83 -25.25 1.33
C ALA A 415 3.59 -24.57 0.73
N LEU A 416 2.60 -25.35 0.26
CA LEU A 416 1.38 -24.81 -0.34
C LEU A 416 0.52 -24.05 0.69
N ALA A 417 0.45 -24.51 1.94
CA ALA A 417 -0.25 -23.82 3.02
C ALA A 417 0.36 -22.43 3.30
N ALA A 418 1.68 -22.28 3.18
CA ALA A 418 2.33 -20.98 3.26
C ALA A 418 1.92 -20.04 2.10
N ILE A 419 1.79 -20.59 0.89
CA ILE A 419 1.36 -19.84 -0.29
C ILE A 419 -0.11 -19.41 -0.13
N TRP A 420 -1.03 -20.27 0.29
CA TRP A 420 -2.42 -19.90 0.57
C TRP A 420 -2.52 -18.72 1.54
N ARG A 421 -1.65 -18.68 2.55
CA ARG A 421 -1.65 -17.60 3.54
C ARG A 421 -1.07 -16.29 3.01
N ARG A 422 0.00 -16.33 2.21
CA ARG A 422 0.82 -15.15 1.93
C ARG A 422 0.94 -14.75 0.47
N SER A 423 0.51 -15.58 -0.49
CA SER A 423 0.63 -15.25 -1.91
C SER A 423 0.06 -13.86 -2.23
N ARG A 424 0.79 -13.10 -3.04
CA ARG A 424 0.31 -11.84 -3.62
C ARG A 424 -0.89 -12.07 -4.55
N ASP A 425 -1.00 -13.25 -5.18
CA ASP A 425 -2.15 -13.60 -6.03
C ASP A 425 -3.48 -13.61 -5.28
N ASN A 426 -3.47 -13.76 -3.95
CA ASN A 426 -4.66 -13.58 -3.12
C ASN A 426 -5.37 -12.24 -3.35
N SER A 427 -4.61 -11.18 -3.58
CA SER A 427 -5.12 -9.83 -3.86
C SER A 427 -5.20 -9.52 -5.36
N ARG A 428 -4.65 -10.39 -6.22
CA ARG A 428 -4.60 -10.20 -7.68
C ARG A 428 -5.68 -10.99 -8.42
N THR A 429 -6.49 -11.78 -7.71
CA THR A 429 -7.69 -12.39 -8.29
C THR A 429 -8.62 -11.32 -8.84
N PRO A 430 -9.31 -11.58 -9.98
CA PRO A 430 -10.19 -10.62 -10.59
C PRO A 430 -11.28 -10.11 -9.65
N MET A 431 -11.59 -8.81 -9.77
CA MET A 431 -12.66 -8.14 -9.04
C MET A 431 -14.01 -8.83 -9.28
N GLN A 432 -14.76 -9.04 -8.23
CA GLN A 432 -16.03 -9.74 -8.27
C GLN A 432 -17.19 -8.74 -8.39
N TRP A 433 -17.70 -8.55 -9.64
CA TRP A 433 -18.73 -7.57 -9.93
C TRP A 433 -20.13 -8.11 -9.72
N ASN A 434 -20.39 -9.36 -10.11
CA ASN A 434 -21.69 -10.00 -10.00
C ASN A 434 -21.57 -11.52 -10.01
N HIS A 435 -22.70 -12.22 -9.99
CA HIS A 435 -22.79 -13.68 -9.96
C HIS A 435 -22.71 -14.36 -11.34
N SER A 436 -22.53 -13.61 -12.43
CA SER A 436 -22.39 -14.18 -13.76
C SER A 436 -21.03 -14.86 -13.96
N GLN A 437 -20.87 -15.56 -15.08
CA GLN A 437 -19.62 -16.21 -15.43
C GLN A 437 -18.43 -15.24 -15.27
N TYR A 438 -17.33 -15.74 -14.76
CA TYR A 438 -16.12 -14.96 -14.45
C TYR A 438 -16.38 -13.75 -13.53
N ALA A 439 -17.37 -13.89 -12.63
CA ALA A 439 -17.75 -12.85 -11.67
C ALA A 439 -18.14 -11.51 -12.34
N GLY A 440 -18.51 -11.52 -13.61
CA GLY A 440 -18.78 -10.30 -14.38
C GLY A 440 -17.54 -9.44 -14.65
N PHE A 441 -16.35 -9.98 -14.39
CA PHE A 441 -15.07 -9.31 -14.66
C PHE A 441 -14.75 -9.25 -16.15
N SER A 442 -14.99 -10.34 -16.87
CA SER A 442 -14.64 -10.54 -18.28
C SER A 442 -15.68 -11.36 -19.03
N GLN A 443 -15.71 -11.22 -20.36
CA GLN A 443 -16.40 -12.12 -21.28
C GLN A 443 -15.51 -13.30 -21.72
N GLY A 444 -14.18 -13.17 -21.58
CA GLY A 444 -13.19 -14.21 -21.88
C GLY A 444 -12.67 -14.87 -20.61
N THR A 445 -11.80 -15.87 -20.77
CA THR A 445 -11.15 -16.56 -19.65
C THR A 445 -10.19 -15.61 -18.94
N PRO A 446 -10.37 -15.33 -17.64
CA PRO A 446 -9.50 -14.44 -16.89
C PRO A 446 -8.05 -14.97 -16.84
N TRP A 447 -7.08 -14.06 -16.82
CA TRP A 447 -5.65 -14.35 -16.71
C TRP A 447 -5.27 -15.09 -15.42
N LEU A 448 -6.06 -14.89 -14.36
CA LEU A 448 -5.95 -15.59 -13.07
C LEU A 448 -7.34 -16.10 -12.68
N GLU A 449 -7.40 -17.26 -12.05
CA GLU A 449 -8.66 -17.90 -11.67
C GLU A 449 -9.47 -17.06 -10.68
N ILE A 450 -10.78 -16.98 -10.90
CA ILE A 450 -11.73 -16.28 -10.03
C ILE A 450 -11.87 -17.03 -8.69
N ASN A 451 -11.97 -16.31 -7.60
CA ASN A 451 -12.32 -16.89 -6.30
C ASN A 451 -13.73 -17.50 -6.37
N ALA A 452 -13.88 -18.75 -5.98
CA ALA A 452 -15.13 -19.50 -6.08
C ALA A 452 -16.30 -18.89 -5.30
N ASN A 453 -16.03 -18.01 -4.34
CA ASN A 453 -17.08 -17.34 -3.54
C ASN A 453 -17.73 -16.12 -4.22
N TYR A 454 -17.42 -15.86 -5.48
CA TYR A 454 -17.96 -14.70 -6.22
C TYR A 454 -19.50 -14.67 -6.33
N SER A 455 -20.16 -15.82 -6.22
CA SER A 455 -21.62 -15.89 -6.24
C SER A 455 -22.27 -15.19 -5.04
N SER A 456 -21.58 -15.15 -3.91
CA SER A 456 -22.05 -14.52 -2.66
C SER A 456 -21.36 -13.18 -2.39
N ILE A 457 -20.06 -13.08 -2.64
CA ILE A 457 -19.27 -11.87 -2.43
C ILE A 457 -19.04 -11.18 -3.77
N ASN A 458 -19.82 -10.15 -4.05
CA ASN A 458 -19.70 -9.35 -5.27
C ASN A 458 -20.34 -7.97 -5.11
N VAL A 459 -19.99 -7.06 -6.01
CA VAL A 459 -20.48 -5.67 -5.99
C VAL A 459 -21.99 -5.58 -6.13
N GLU A 460 -22.60 -6.38 -7.01
CA GLU A 460 -24.06 -6.35 -7.22
C GLU A 460 -24.82 -6.68 -5.95
N ASN A 461 -24.40 -7.70 -5.21
CA ASN A 461 -25.00 -8.06 -3.93
C ASN A 461 -24.76 -6.98 -2.88
N ALA A 462 -23.56 -6.42 -2.83
CA ALA A 462 -23.22 -5.36 -1.90
C ALA A 462 -24.05 -4.09 -2.10
N LEU A 463 -24.33 -3.72 -3.36
CA LEU A 463 -25.16 -2.55 -3.69
C LEU A 463 -26.65 -2.75 -3.41
N LYS A 464 -27.13 -3.99 -3.29
CA LYS A 464 -28.54 -4.32 -2.96
C LYS A 464 -28.82 -4.38 -1.46
N ASP A 465 -27.78 -4.39 -0.64
CA ASP A 465 -27.89 -4.48 0.82
C ASP A 465 -27.38 -3.20 1.47
N ASP A 466 -28.29 -2.36 1.97
CA ASP A 466 -27.97 -1.10 2.65
C ASP A 466 -27.09 -1.28 3.89
N ASN A 467 -27.04 -2.48 4.44
CA ASN A 467 -26.17 -2.85 5.58
C ASN A 467 -24.87 -3.55 5.14
N SER A 468 -24.55 -3.55 3.85
CA SER A 468 -23.33 -4.18 3.32
C SER A 468 -22.06 -3.47 3.79
N LEU A 469 -20.93 -4.16 3.61
CA LEU A 469 -19.60 -3.58 3.85
C LEU A 469 -19.32 -2.37 2.93
N PHE A 470 -19.83 -2.38 1.70
CA PHE A 470 -19.72 -1.25 0.77
C PHE A 470 -20.32 0.04 1.36
N TYR A 471 -21.55 -0.03 1.84
CA TYR A 471 -22.21 1.13 2.46
C TYR A 471 -21.57 1.50 3.80
N PHE A 472 -21.00 0.54 4.51
CA PHE A 472 -20.24 0.83 5.72
C PHE A 472 -18.97 1.65 5.41
N TYR A 473 -18.20 1.29 4.38
CA TYR A 473 -17.09 2.10 3.89
C TYR A 473 -17.53 3.48 3.41
N LYS A 474 -18.63 3.54 2.66
CA LYS A 474 -19.22 4.82 2.23
C LYS A 474 -19.56 5.72 3.43
N ASN A 475 -20.09 5.16 4.50
CA ASN A 475 -20.38 5.89 5.74
C ASN A 475 -19.10 6.34 6.46
N LEU A 476 -18.07 5.52 6.53
CA LEU A 476 -16.75 5.91 7.06
C LEU A 476 -16.14 7.07 6.27
N ILE A 477 -16.23 7.02 4.94
CA ILE A 477 -15.76 8.09 4.07
C ILE A 477 -16.55 9.39 4.32
N LYS A 478 -17.87 9.29 4.42
CA LYS A 478 -18.73 10.43 4.74
C LYS A 478 -18.41 11.01 6.13
N LEU A 479 -18.22 10.15 7.12
CA LEU A 479 -17.84 10.54 8.48
C LEU A 479 -16.54 11.34 8.48
N ARG A 480 -15.53 10.86 7.74
CA ARG A 480 -14.22 11.52 7.62
C ARG A 480 -14.28 12.87 6.89
N LYS A 481 -15.12 13.00 5.86
CA LYS A 481 -15.07 14.15 4.92
C LYS A 481 -16.08 15.24 5.21
N SER A 482 -17.26 14.90 5.71
CA SER A 482 -18.40 15.82 5.75
C SER A 482 -19.23 15.76 7.03
N SER A 483 -18.68 15.22 8.10
CA SER A 483 -19.34 15.20 9.41
C SER A 483 -18.82 16.30 10.35
N PRO A 484 -19.50 16.56 11.47
CA PRO A 484 -18.95 17.40 12.55
C PRO A 484 -17.65 16.88 13.16
N TYR A 485 -17.27 15.63 12.84
CA TYR A 485 -16.08 14.93 13.35
C TYR A 485 -14.93 14.88 12.32
N SER A 486 -15.11 15.43 11.13
CA SER A 486 -14.13 15.33 10.04
C SER A 486 -12.73 15.85 10.43
N GLU A 487 -12.66 16.99 11.14
CA GLU A 487 -11.38 17.57 11.54
C GLU A 487 -10.68 16.74 12.63
N VAL A 488 -11.41 16.21 13.62
CA VAL A 488 -10.80 15.35 14.64
C VAL A 488 -10.34 14.02 14.06
N ILE A 489 -11.05 13.47 13.09
CA ILE A 489 -10.64 12.25 12.37
C ILE A 489 -9.39 12.52 11.52
N ALA A 490 -9.36 13.60 10.76
CA ALA A 490 -8.23 13.89 9.89
C ALA A 490 -6.99 14.34 10.71
N PHE A 491 -7.13 15.30 11.61
CA PHE A 491 -6.02 16.01 12.23
C PHE A 491 -5.81 15.72 13.73
N GLY A 492 -6.75 15.05 14.38
CA GLY A 492 -6.69 14.77 15.82
C GLY A 492 -5.42 14.05 16.24
N LYS A 493 -4.92 14.36 17.43
CA LYS A 493 -3.86 13.58 18.06
C LYS A 493 -4.37 12.19 18.42
N TYR A 494 -3.52 11.21 18.28
CA TYR A 494 -3.78 9.83 18.66
C TYR A 494 -3.38 9.60 20.13
N GLU A 495 -4.15 8.79 20.83
CA GLU A 495 -3.89 8.33 22.19
C GLU A 495 -4.34 6.87 22.32
N ASP A 496 -3.47 5.99 22.82
CA ASP A 496 -3.84 4.60 23.09
C ASP A 496 -4.87 4.48 24.22
N LEU A 497 -5.81 3.57 24.05
CA LEU A 497 -6.74 3.13 25.09
C LEU A 497 -6.66 1.62 25.25
N PHE A 498 -6.76 1.11 26.48
CA PHE A 498 -6.71 -0.32 26.77
C PHE A 498 -5.46 -1.03 26.22
N GLU A 499 -4.29 -0.41 26.39
CA GLU A 499 -3.01 -0.85 25.80
C GLU A 499 -2.69 -2.32 26.06
N ASP A 500 -2.93 -2.82 27.27
CA ASP A 500 -2.59 -4.19 27.69
C ASP A 500 -3.64 -5.25 27.30
N SER A 501 -4.75 -4.85 26.67
CA SER A 501 -5.81 -5.80 26.32
C SER A 501 -5.41 -6.68 25.13
N LEU A 502 -5.50 -8.00 25.31
CA LEU A 502 -5.32 -9.00 24.24
C LEU A 502 -6.55 -9.16 23.31
N GLN A 503 -7.65 -8.47 23.64
CA GLN A 503 -8.92 -8.62 22.91
C GLN A 503 -9.45 -7.29 22.38
N ILE A 504 -9.09 -6.17 23.01
CA ILE A 504 -9.59 -4.85 22.63
C ILE A 504 -8.52 -4.06 21.90
N MET A 505 -8.87 -3.59 20.70
CA MET A 505 -8.17 -2.52 19.99
C MET A 505 -8.94 -1.23 20.20
N ALA A 506 -8.33 -0.25 20.87
CA ALA A 506 -8.99 1.03 21.11
C ALA A 506 -7.99 2.19 21.13
N TYR A 507 -8.47 3.34 20.69
CA TYR A 507 -7.71 4.59 20.72
C TYR A 507 -8.64 5.79 20.73
N ALA A 508 -8.13 6.93 21.18
CA ALA A 508 -8.81 8.21 21.08
C ALA A 508 -8.16 9.11 20.03
N ARG A 509 -8.94 10.05 19.52
CA ARG A 509 -8.51 11.16 18.65
C ARG A 509 -9.02 12.46 19.23
N GLU A 510 -8.16 13.46 19.34
CA GLU A 510 -8.51 14.75 19.93
C GLU A 510 -8.03 15.93 19.09
N PHE A 511 -8.94 16.88 18.83
CA PHE A 511 -8.67 18.11 18.08
C PHE A 511 -9.69 19.20 18.45
N ASN A 512 -9.21 20.42 18.76
CA ASN A 512 -10.06 21.59 19.04
C ASN A 512 -11.19 21.32 20.05
N ASN A 513 -10.85 20.76 21.21
CA ASN A 513 -11.78 20.39 22.29
C ASN A 513 -12.85 19.35 21.90
N LYS A 514 -12.66 18.66 20.78
CA LYS A 514 -13.48 17.51 20.40
C LYS A 514 -12.64 16.23 20.52
N LYS A 515 -13.16 15.25 21.25
CA LYS A 515 -12.50 13.96 21.45
C LYS A 515 -13.44 12.83 21.07
N ILE A 516 -12.95 11.91 20.27
CA ILE A 516 -13.67 10.68 19.92
C ILE A 516 -12.85 9.47 20.34
N ALA A 517 -13.53 8.37 20.68
CA ALA A 517 -12.92 7.07 20.90
C ALA A 517 -13.39 6.07 19.84
N VAL A 518 -12.46 5.24 19.37
CA VAL A 518 -12.71 4.05 18.56
C VAL A 518 -12.42 2.86 19.45
N ILE A 519 -13.39 1.98 19.64
CA ILE A 519 -13.26 0.82 20.53
C ILE A 519 -13.78 -0.41 19.79
N ALA A 520 -12.92 -1.43 19.64
CA ALA A 520 -13.23 -2.63 18.89
C ALA A 520 -12.88 -3.89 19.69
N ASN A 521 -13.82 -4.81 19.75
CA ASN A 521 -13.56 -6.17 20.20
C ASN A 521 -12.94 -6.96 19.02
N PHE A 522 -11.68 -7.30 19.14
CA PHE A 522 -10.93 -8.04 18.12
C PHE A 522 -11.03 -9.56 18.27
N GLY A 523 -12.00 -10.04 19.03
CA GLY A 523 -12.17 -11.44 19.36
C GLY A 523 -13.59 -11.96 19.16
N HIS A 524 -13.70 -13.30 19.16
CA HIS A 524 -14.94 -14.04 18.96
C HIS A 524 -15.78 -14.23 20.26
N LYS A 525 -15.33 -13.67 21.38
CA LYS A 525 -16.03 -13.70 22.65
C LYS A 525 -16.47 -12.31 23.04
N GLU A 526 -17.62 -12.23 23.70
CA GLU A 526 -18.09 -11.01 24.33
C GLU A 526 -17.11 -10.52 25.39
N VAL A 527 -16.99 -9.20 25.54
CA VAL A 527 -16.13 -8.57 26.54
C VAL A 527 -16.86 -7.40 27.20
N ALA A 528 -16.71 -7.29 28.51
CA ALA A 528 -17.19 -6.16 29.28
C ALA A 528 -16.01 -5.26 29.69
N LEU A 529 -16.15 -3.96 29.49
CA LEU A 529 -15.14 -2.94 29.79
C LEU A 529 -15.67 -1.97 30.83
N ASN A 530 -14.83 -1.62 31.77
CA ASN A 530 -15.02 -0.45 32.61
C ASN A 530 -14.35 0.75 31.93
N LEU A 531 -15.11 1.82 31.74
CA LEU A 531 -14.63 3.04 31.10
C LEU A 531 -14.20 4.05 32.16
N ASP A 532 -13.06 4.65 31.98
CA ASP A 532 -12.55 5.79 32.79
C ASP A 532 -12.92 7.14 32.18
N PHE A 533 -13.72 7.14 31.12
CA PHE A 533 -14.30 8.32 30.46
C PHE A 533 -15.80 8.16 30.26
N THR A 534 -16.50 9.25 30.00
CA THR A 534 -17.94 9.26 29.72
C THR A 534 -18.20 9.30 28.22
N MET A 535 -18.99 8.35 27.72
CA MET A 535 -19.50 8.39 26.34
C MET A 535 -20.66 9.38 26.24
N LYS A 536 -20.59 10.33 25.30
CA LYS A 536 -21.65 11.32 25.03
C LYS A 536 -22.61 10.87 23.95
N GLU A 537 -22.09 10.50 22.83
CA GLU A 537 -22.83 10.12 21.62
C GLU A 537 -22.13 8.99 20.91
N VAL A 538 -22.89 8.01 20.42
CA VAL A 538 -22.38 6.99 19.51
C VAL A 538 -22.53 7.49 18.09
N ILE A 539 -21.40 7.59 17.39
CA ILE A 539 -21.28 8.15 16.05
C ILE A 539 -21.45 7.07 15.00
N LEU A 540 -20.86 5.89 15.25
CA LEU A 540 -20.89 4.75 14.34
C LEU A 540 -20.81 3.44 15.13
N SER A 541 -21.51 2.42 14.66
CA SER A 541 -21.42 1.04 15.13
C SER A 541 -21.57 0.09 13.97
N ASN A 542 -20.93 -1.08 14.05
CA ASN A 542 -21.14 -2.18 13.10
C ASN A 542 -22.24 -3.15 13.49
N TYR A 543 -22.97 -2.85 14.58
CA TYR A 543 -24.17 -3.58 15.03
C TYR A 543 -25.35 -2.63 15.13
N ASP A 544 -26.57 -3.14 14.90
CA ASP A 544 -27.79 -2.31 14.83
C ASP A 544 -28.25 -1.80 16.20
N HIS A 545 -27.99 -2.54 17.28
CA HIS A 545 -28.44 -2.18 18.63
C HIS A 545 -27.26 -2.25 19.59
N LEU A 546 -27.06 -1.18 20.34
CA LEU A 546 -26.01 -1.07 21.35
C LEU A 546 -26.61 -1.24 22.76
N GLU A 547 -25.94 -2.02 23.61
CA GLU A 547 -26.20 -2.09 25.04
C GLU A 547 -25.27 -1.10 25.75
N LEU A 548 -25.77 0.10 26.03
CA LEU A 548 -25.02 1.14 26.72
C LEU A 548 -25.40 1.18 28.19
N HIS A 549 -24.41 1.11 29.07
CA HIS A 549 -24.56 1.35 30.49
C HIS A 549 -23.60 2.49 30.92
N PRO A 550 -23.98 3.33 31.89
CA PRO A 550 -23.06 4.35 32.39
C PRO A 550 -21.77 3.68 32.88
N ASN A 551 -20.63 4.13 32.39
CA ASN A 551 -19.28 3.65 32.75
C ASN A 551 -18.99 2.17 32.49
N GLN A 552 -19.87 1.46 31.79
CA GLN A 552 -19.64 0.08 31.33
C GLN A 552 -20.02 -0.07 29.88
N LEU A 553 -19.16 -0.72 29.12
CA LEU A 553 -19.39 -1.05 27.73
C LEU A 553 -19.27 -2.56 27.55
N LYS A 554 -20.31 -3.16 27.00
CA LYS A 554 -20.32 -4.56 26.65
C LYS A 554 -20.26 -4.69 25.13
N LEU A 555 -19.22 -5.34 24.63
CA LEU A 555 -19.00 -5.55 23.21
C LEU A 555 -19.16 -7.02 22.85
N ARG A 556 -20.00 -7.28 21.84
CA ARG A 556 -20.19 -8.59 21.22
C ARG A 556 -18.96 -8.97 20.38
N PRO A 557 -18.87 -10.22 19.87
CA PRO A 557 -17.80 -10.63 18.97
C PRO A 557 -17.64 -9.66 17.79
N TYR A 558 -16.41 -9.17 17.59
CA TYR A 558 -16.06 -8.24 16.49
C TYR A 558 -16.90 -6.97 16.43
N GLU A 559 -17.49 -6.56 17.56
CA GLU A 559 -18.19 -5.28 17.64
C GLU A 559 -17.22 -4.12 17.73
N SER A 560 -17.50 -3.07 16.95
CA SER A 560 -16.76 -1.81 16.99
C SER A 560 -17.71 -0.64 17.11
N ILE A 561 -17.32 0.32 17.93
CA ILE A 561 -18.04 1.58 18.10
C ILE A 561 -17.10 2.76 17.94
N VAL A 562 -17.65 3.86 17.44
CA VAL A 562 -17.04 5.18 17.44
C VAL A 562 -17.96 6.08 18.24
N CYS A 563 -17.43 6.75 19.25
CA CYS A 563 -18.22 7.61 20.13
C CYS A 563 -17.50 8.92 20.45
N GLU A 564 -18.27 9.99 20.64
CA GLU A 564 -17.75 11.20 21.27
C GLU A 564 -17.61 10.95 22.78
N ILE A 565 -16.50 11.40 23.34
CA ILE A 565 -16.19 11.24 24.76
C ILE A 565 -15.81 12.59 25.40
N ASP A 566 -15.89 12.66 26.72
CA ASP A 566 -15.37 13.82 27.45
C ASP A 566 -13.85 13.92 27.28
N SER A 567 -13.35 15.15 27.13
CA SER A 567 -11.92 15.41 27.25
C SER A 567 -11.52 15.08 28.70
N SER A 568 -10.56 14.19 28.87
CA SER A 568 -10.00 13.91 30.21
C SER A 568 -9.40 15.19 30.76
N PHE A 569 -9.67 15.49 32.00
CA PHE A 569 -9.16 16.66 32.72
C PHE A 569 -7.64 16.62 32.85
#